data_17605b96740ebd149557427cfd10d29f
#
_entry.id   17605b96740ebd149557427cfd10d29f
#
_cell.length_a   1.000
_cell.length_b   1.000
_cell.length_c   1.000
_cell.angle_alpha   90.00
_cell.angle_beta   90.00
_cell.angle_gamma   90.00
#
_symmetry.space_group_name_H-M   'P 1'
#
loop_
_entity.id
_entity.type
_entity.pdbx_description
1 polymer ?
#
loop_
_entity_poly.entity_id
_entity_poly.type
_entity_poly.pdbx_seq_one_letter_code
_entity_poly.pdbx_strand_id
1 'polypeptide(L)'
;MFSINAVKWYVKFVRPNSSYLHRNDGSLTIGMCDNHTRTIYINETLQGKKLKKVLSHELTHAAMFSYEVFLSYEQEEVVADIIATYGEEIVSITNMLFEKIKMER
;
A
#
# COMPACT_ATOMS: atom_id res chain seq x y z
N MET A 1 8.62 7.57 -9.58
CA MET A 1 8.59 6.21 -10.14
C MET A 1 9.35 5.27 -9.22
N PHE A 2 8.83 4.11 -8.99
CA PHE A 2 9.46 3.06 -8.20
C PHE A 2 9.12 1.70 -8.83
N SER A 3 9.79 0.64 -8.40
CA SER A 3 9.55 -0.70 -8.95
C SER A 3 9.28 -1.70 -7.85
N ILE A 4 8.36 -2.62 -8.12
CA ILE A 4 8.10 -3.80 -7.29
C ILE A 4 8.18 -5.01 -8.21
N ASN A 5 9.08 -5.96 -7.91
CA ASN A 5 9.31 -7.14 -8.75
C ASN A 5 9.55 -6.74 -10.24
N ALA A 6 10.38 -5.71 -10.45
CA ALA A 6 10.69 -5.16 -11.77
C ALA A 6 9.49 -4.54 -12.53
N VAL A 7 8.35 -4.42 -11.89
CA VAL A 7 7.17 -3.73 -12.46
C VAL A 7 7.22 -2.26 -12.03
N LYS A 8 7.16 -1.36 -12.99
CA LYS A 8 7.22 0.08 -12.72
C LYS A 8 5.87 0.63 -12.29
N TRP A 9 5.89 1.41 -11.23
CA TRP A 9 4.73 2.05 -10.65
C TRP A 9 4.95 3.54 -10.43
N TYR A 10 3.86 4.28 -10.32
CA TYR A 10 3.86 5.73 -10.11
C TYR A 10 2.94 6.08 -8.95
N VAL A 11 3.23 7.18 -8.27
CA VAL A 11 2.33 7.77 -7.27
C VAL A 11 1.94 9.15 -7.75
N LYS A 12 0.63 9.44 -7.74
CA LYS A 12 0.10 10.76 -8.08
C LYS A 12 -0.81 11.27 -6.98
N PHE A 13 -0.59 12.51 -6.59
CA PHE A 13 -1.47 13.20 -5.65
C PHE A 13 -2.53 13.93 -6.45
N VAL A 14 -3.79 13.72 -6.08
CA VAL A 14 -4.93 14.27 -6.80
C VAL A 14 -5.89 14.98 -5.84
N ARG A 15 -6.76 15.82 -6.41
CA ARG A 15 -7.76 16.54 -5.62
C ARG A 15 -8.73 15.57 -4.95
N PRO A 16 -9.31 15.95 -3.78
CA PRO A 16 -10.21 15.06 -3.06
C PRO A 16 -11.42 14.57 -3.86
N ASN A 17 -11.90 15.37 -4.81
CA ASN A 17 -13.04 15.00 -5.66
C ASN A 17 -12.64 14.44 -7.02
N SER A 18 -11.38 14.08 -7.20
CA SER A 18 -10.89 13.54 -8.47
C SER A 18 -11.62 12.26 -8.85
N SER A 19 -11.89 12.09 -10.16
CA SER A 19 -12.48 10.85 -10.68
C SER A 19 -11.58 9.64 -10.42
N TYR A 20 -10.27 9.82 -10.26
CA TYR A 20 -9.33 8.74 -9.95
C TYR A 20 -9.53 8.14 -8.56
N LEU A 21 -10.26 8.84 -7.68
CA LEU A 21 -10.57 8.36 -6.33
C LEU A 21 -12.00 7.79 -6.20
N HIS A 22 -12.72 7.68 -7.32
CA HIS A 22 -14.05 7.09 -7.33
C HIS A 22 -13.96 5.58 -7.57
N ARG A 23 -14.67 4.80 -6.76
CA ARG A 23 -14.83 3.36 -6.96
C ARG A 23 -15.90 3.09 -8.00
N ASN A 24 -15.97 1.85 -8.47
CA ASN A 24 -16.97 1.42 -9.46
C ASN A 24 -18.42 1.63 -8.99
N ASP A 25 -18.66 1.61 -7.68
CA ASP A 25 -19.98 1.85 -7.09
C ASP A 25 -20.29 3.35 -6.92
N GLY A 26 -19.39 4.23 -7.34
CA GLY A 26 -19.53 5.68 -7.23
C GLY A 26 -19.07 6.25 -5.89
N SER A 27 -18.69 5.42 -4.93
CA SER A 27 -18.19 5.92 -3.65
C SER A 27 -16.79 6.53 -3.81
N LEU A 28 -16.48 7.50 -2.93
CA LEU A 28 -15.21 8.20 -2.93
C LEU A 28 -14.26 7.55 -1.93
N THR A 29 -12.99 7.43 -2.30
CA THR A 29 -11.94 6.91 -1.42
C THR A 29 -10.81 7.95 -1.29
N ILE A 30 -9.85 7.70 -0.38
CA ILE A 30 -8.72 8.59 -0.15
C ILE A 30 -7.42 8.07 -0.77
N GLY A 31 -7.44 6.85 -1.27
CA GLY A 31 -6.35 6.24 -2.02
C GLY A 31 -6.88 5.18 -2.96
N MET A 32 -6.21 4.98 -4.08
CA MET A 32 -6.62 4.01 -5.10
C MET A 32 -5.39 3.44 -5.79
N CYS A 33 -5.31 2.12 -5.88
CA CYS A 33 -4.28 1.45 -6.65
C CYS A 33 -4.89 0.99 -7.98
N ASP A 34 -4.42 1.57 -9.07
CA ASP A 34 -4.90 1.25 -10.42
C ASP A 34 -3.87 0.38 -11.12
N ASN A 35 -4.17 -0.91 -11.25
CA ASN A 35 -3.28 -1.86 -11.93
C ASN A 35 -3.20 -1.60 -13.43
N HIS A 36 -4.22 -0.96 -14.01
CA HIS A 36 -4.26 -0.68 -15.45
C HIS A 36 -3.20 0.34 -15.85
N THR A 37 -3.10 1.42 -15.07
CA THR A 37 -2.13 2.50 -15.31
C THR A 37 -0.86 2.36 -14.48
N ARG A 38 -0.79 1.35 -13.61
CA ARG A 38 0.30 1.15 -12.65
C ARG A 38 0.56 2.40 -11.82
N THR A 39 -0.52 3.02 -11.35
CA THR A 39 -0.47 4.26 -10.60
C THR A 39 -1.25 4.14 -9.30
N ILE A 40 -0.66 4.64 -8.23
CA ILE A 40 -1.33 4.82 -6.94
C ILE A 40 -1.76 6.28 -6.88
N TYR A 41 -3.07 6.51 -6.73
CA TYR A 41 -3.63 7.86 -6.60
C TYR A 41 -3.90 8.12 -5.13
N ILE A 42 -3.44 9.26 -4.63
CA ILE A 42 -3.57 9.65 -3.23
C ILE A 42 -4.25 11.02 -3.15
N ASN A 43 -5.21 11.14 -2.24
CA ASN A 43 -5.82 12.42 -1.92
C ASN A 43 -4.74 13.39 -1.43
N GLU A 44 -4.56 14.51 -2.11
CA GLU A 44 -3.46 15.46 -1.85
C GLU A 44 -3.54 16.15 -0.49
N THR A 45 -4.68 16.07 0.20
CA THR A 45 -4.83 16.66 1.54
C THR A 45 -4.28 15.77 2.65
N LEU A 46 -3.96 14.51 2.35
CA LEU A 46 -3.40 13.59 3.34
C LEU A 46 -1.97 13.97 3.70
N GLN A 47 -1.64 13.85 4.99
CA GLN A 47 -0.30 14.11 5.48
C GLN A 47 -0.03 13.31 6.76
N GLY A 48 1.24 13.25 7.17
CA GLY A 48 1.66 12.58 8.40
C GLY A 48 1.37 11.09 8.42
N LYS A 49 0.97 10.60 9.58
CA LYS A 49 0.73 9.16 9.80
C LYS A 49 -0.40 8.62 8.93
N LYS A 50 -1.43 9.43 8.67
CA LYS A 50 -2.55 9.00 7.84
C LYS A 50 -2.12 8.80 6.39
N LEU A 51 -1.30 9.69 5.85
CA LEU A 51 -0.72 9.53 4.52
C LEU A 51 0.11 8.25 4.46
N LYS A 52 0.97 8.02 5.45
CA LYS A 52 1.81 6.84 5.49
C LYS A 52 0.99 5.55 5.51
N LYS A 53 -0.09 5.53 6.29
CA LYS A 53 -0.98 4.38 6.38
C LYS A 53 -1.70 4.10 5.06
N VAL A 54 -2.25 5.13 4.44
CA VAL A 54 -2.93 4.99 3.14
C VAL A 54 -1.94 4.55 2.07
N LEU A 55 -0.75 5.15 2.04
CA LEU A 55 0.27 4.79 1.07
C LEU A 55 0.68 3.31 1.19
N SER A 56 0.92 2.82 2.40
CA SER A 56 1.29 1.41 2.60
C SER A 56 0.15 0.45 2.27
N HIS A 57 -1.09 0.85 2.51
CA HIS A 57 -2.26 0.07 2.08
C HIS A 57 -2.29 -0.10 0.56
N GLU A 58 -2.15 1.00 -0.19
CA GLU A 58 -2.16 0.94 -1.66
C GLU A 58 -0.91 0.26 -2.22
N LEU A 59 0.25 0.44 -1.59
CA LEU A 59 1.48 -0.27 -1.98
C LEU A 59 1.34 -1.78 -1.83
N THR A 60 0.57 -2.25 -0.84
CA THR A 60 0.30 -3.67 -0.68
C THR A 60 -0.48 -4.22 -1.88
N HIS A 61 -1.49 -3.50 -2.36
CA HIS A 61 -2.20 -3.88 -3.58
C HIS A 61 -1.24 -3.92 -4.78
N ALA A 62 -0.39 -2.90 -4.92
CA ALA A 62 0.59 -2.85 -6.01
C ALA A 62 1.55 -4.03 -5.95
N ALA A 63 1.99 -4.42 -4.76
CA ALA A 63 2.86 -5.58 -4.58
C ALA A 63 2.16 -6.87 -4.99
N MET A 64 0.88 -7.05 -4.61
CA MET A 64 0.12 -8.23 -4.99
C MET A 64 -0.05 -8.32 -6.50
N PHE A 65 -0.35 -7.21 -7.18
CA PHE A 65 -0.40 -7.19 -8.64
C PHE A 65 0.96 -7.53 -9.26
N SER A 66 2.04 -6.97 -8.72
CA SER A 66 3.38 -7.15 -9.28
C SER A 66 3.93 -8.56 -9.10
N TYR A 67 3.54 -9.25 -8.03
CA TYR A 67 3.93 -10.63 -7.74
C TYR A 67 2.87 -11.65 -8.14
N GLU A 68 1.79 -11.20 -8.79
CA GLU A 68 0.70 -12.06 -9.26
C GLU A 68 0.10 -12.91 -8.13
N VAL A 69 -0.12 -12.29 -6.97
CA VAL A 69 -0.79 -12.91 -5.84
C VAL A 69 -2.30 -12.77 -6.02
N PHE A 70 -2.99 -13.88 -6.18
CA PHE A 70 -4.44 -13.87 -6.45
C PHE A 70 -5.21 -14.28 -5.21
N LEU A 71 -5.77 -13.27 -4.54
CA LEU A 71 -6.67 -13.42 -3.39
C LEU A 71 -8.04 -12.86 -3.77
N SER A 72 -9.07 -13.21 -3.00
CA SER A 72 -10.35 -12.54 -3.14
C SER A 72 -10.21 -11.06 -2.75
N TYR A 73 -11.14 -10.22 -3.19
CA TYR A 73 -11.13 -8.81 -2.82
C TYR A 73 -11.09 -8.61 -1.30
N GLU A 74 -11.92 -9.34 -0.57
CA GLU A 74 -12.00 -9.25 0.89
C GLU A 74 -10.70 -9.67 1.56
N GLN A 75 -10.07 -10.75 1.07
CA GLN A 75 -8.79 -11.22 1.61
C GLN A 75 -7.68 -10.20 1.36
N GLU A 76 -7.63 -9.64 0.16
CA GLU A 76 -6.63 -8.64 -0.21
C GLU A 76 -6.76 -7.39 0.65
N GLU A 77 -7.99 -6.92 0.90
CA GLU A 77 -8.25 -5.79 1.76
C GLU A 77 -7.80 -6.04 3.21
N VAL A 78 -8.04 -7.24 3.74
CA VAL A 78 -7.59 -7.60 5.10
C VAL A 78 -6.07 -7.57 5.18
N VAL A 79 -5.37 -8.13 4.20
CA VAL A 79 -3.90 -8.14 4.18
C VAL A 79 -3.36 -6.70 4.09
N ALA A 80 -3.94 -5.88 3.22
CA ALA A 80 -3.53 -4.49 3.07
C ALA A 80 -3.73 -3.69 4.37
N ASP A 81 -4.84 -3.91 5.07
CA ASP A 81 -5.13 -3.25 6.35
C ASP A 81 -4.16 -3.69 7.44
N ILE A 82 -3.83 -4.98 7.51
CA ILE A 82 -2.89 -5.50 8.50
C ILE A 82 -1.50 -4.90 8.28
N ILE A 83 -1.03 -4.87 7.05
CA ILE A 83 0.28 -4.30 6.72
C ILE A 83 0.30 -2.80 7.03
N ALA A 84 -0.75 -2.07 6.65
CA ALA A 84 -0.83 -0.63 6.89
C ALA A 84 -0.87 -0.29 8.38
N THR A 85 -1.47 -1.14 9.20
CA THR A 85 -1.66 -0.90 10.62
C THR A 85 -0.50 -1.41 11.47
N TYR A 86 0.03 -2.60 11.17
CA TYR A 86 0.97 -3.31 12.04
C TYR A 86 2.32 -3.63 11.37
N GLY A 87 2.43 -3.49 10.04
CA GLY A 87 3.58 -3.97 9.30
C GLY A 87 4.90 -3.34 9.74
N GLU A 88 4.91 -2.03 9.96
CA GLU A 88 6.12 -1.31 10.38
C GLU A 88 6.61 -1.79 11.76
N GLU A 89 5.70 -1.98 12.70
CA GLU A 89 6.05 -2.48 14.03
C GLU A 89 6.58 -3.91 13.97
N ILE A 90 5.93 -4.77 13.21
CA ILE A 90 6.37 -6.17 13.04
C ILE A 90 7.78 -6.22 12.46
N VAL A 91 8.05 -5.46 11.40
CA VAL A 91 9.37 -5.42 10.77
C VAL A 91 10.42 -4.87 11.72
N SER A 92 10.08 -3.81 12.45
CA SER A 92 10.99 -3.20 13.43
C SER A 92 11.38 -4.17 14.53
N ILE A 93 10.40 -4.88 15.10
CA ILE A 93 10.66 -5.89 16.13
C ILE A 93 11.46 -7.05 15.56
N THR A 94 11.14 -7.47 14.34
CA THR A 94 11.88 -8.55 13.66
C THR A 94 13.35 -8.20 13.52
N ASN A 95 13.65 -6.99 13.09
CA ASN A 95 15.03 -6.53 12.92
C ASN A 95 15.78 -6.50 14.26
N MET A 96 15.12 -6.01 15.30
CA MET A 96 15.72 -5.97 16.65
C MET A 96 16.04 -7.37 17.16
N LEU A 97 15.10 -8.29 17.06
CA LEU A 97 15.27 -9.67 17.50
C LEU A 97 16.33 -10.40 16.69
N PHE A 98 16.34 -10.17 15.38
CA PHE A 98 17.32 -10.80 14.50
C PHE A 98 18.76 -10.41 14.87
N GLU A 99 18.99 -9.12 15.15
CA GLU A 99 20.32 -8.67 15.56
C GLU A 99 20.76 -9.34 16.88
N LYS A 100 19.83 -9.49 17.85
CA LYS A 100 20.13 -10.21 19.10
C LYS A 100 20.45 -11.67 18.85
N ILE A 101 19.67 -12.35 18.03
CA ILE A 101 19.89 -13.77 17.70
C ILE A 101 21.24 -13.96 17.02
N LYS A 102 21.57 -13.07 16.09
CA LYS A 102 22.86 -13.09 15.40
C LYS A 102 24.04 -13.02 16.36
N MET A 103 23.93 -12.16 17.39
CA MET A 103 24.99 -11.97 18.37
C MET A 103 25.15 -13.18 19.29
N GLU A 104 24.09 -13.96 19.51
CA GLU A 104 24.10 -15.12 20.38
C GLU A 104 24.54 -16.40 19.67
N ARG A 105 24.66 -16.37 18.36
CA ARG A 105 25.07 -17.47 17.52
C ARG A 105 26.42 -17.19 16.89
#